data_dabeafe19f22fa72ca9f440a4fdf1d8e
#
_entry.id   dabeafe19f22fa72ca9f440a4fdf1d8e
#
_cell.length_a   1.000
_cell.length_b   1.000
_cell.length_c   1.000
_cell.angle_alpha   90.00
_cell.angle_beta   90.00
_cell.angle_gamma   90.00
#
_symmetry.space_group_name_H-M   'P 1'
#
loop_
_entity.id
_entity.type
_entity.pdbx_description
1 polymer ?
#
loop_
_entity_poly.entity_id
_entity_poly.type
_entity_poly.pdbx_seq_one_letter_code
_entity_poly.pdbx_strand_id
1 'polypeptide(L)'
;MGIFPLISWNIGPLTLYGYGVMAALGFCALWLALSTTQKRHQVKAHTATTLLMLGIPLSLAAGRLIYVLIRRSMVFYNPVDGAFLGLWPFFRLWEGGISLLGMLLGLIGAAALTTKTTAQPFHRLFDWLAAPAALLMAFLTGGAILAGEGYGEILEAPLFLFSLSNEFGESYRAVFLMEAIVYLVIAGLLLSIKVQRPLGRGLSMLAMVACAQLFLESLHRDNYMRLESNGFIRVNQLLALCMLLAVLLYLTRKDASRAPKRVALNWGMLALTAVFVIGAEFYEKLPFPTLLLYSLSALSCMALALVLVLHLKSEAKFGQTG
;
A
#
# COMPACT_ATOMS: atom_id res chain seq x y z
N MET A 1 8.73 21.42 12.18
CA MET A 1 8.65 21.86 10.77
C MET A 1 9.09 20.71 9.91
N GLY A 2 8.35 20.35 8.84
CA GLY A 2 8.78 19.31 7.90
C GLY A 2 10.02 19.76 7.13
N ILE A 3 10.82 18.82 6.67
CA ILE A 3 12.03 19.08 5.86
C ILE A 3 11.66 19.69 4.50
N PHE A 4 10.49 19.32 3.99
CA PHE A 4 9.92 19.86 2.75
C PHE A 4 8.62 20.62 3.06
N PRO A 5 8.34 21.73 2.35
CA PRO A 5 7.15 22.53 2.61
C PRO A 5 5.87 21.81 2.15
N LEU A 6 4.81 21.98 2.91
CA LEU A 6 3.46 21.61 2.50
C LEU A 6 3.01 22.49 1.33
N ILE A 7 2.69 21.89 0.20
CA ILE A 7 2.22 22.65 -0.98
C ILE A 7 0.70 22.82 -0.89
N SER A 8 0.26 24.06 -0.87
CA SER A 8 -1.16 24.44 -0.87
C SER A 8 -1.41 25.69 -1.70
N TRP A 9 -2.60 25.80 -2.25
CA TRP A 9 -3.06 26.97 -3.02
C TRP A 9 -4.32 27.54 -2.39
N ASN A 10 -4.33 28.85 -2.17
CA ASN A 10 -5.50 29.56 -1.65
C ASN A 10 -6.35 30.08 -2.83
N ILE A 11 -7.58 29.61 -2.93
CA ILE A 11 -8.58 30.05 -3.91
C ILE A 11 -9.73 30.72 -3.15
N GLY A 12 -9.61 32.01 -2.92
CA GLY A 12 -10.53 32.74 -2.04
C GLY A 12 -10.45 32.19 -0.59
N PRO A 13 -11.58 31.80 0.02
CA PRO A 13 -11.59 31.25 1.38
C PRO A 13 -11.16 29.76 1.46
N LEU A 14 -10.94 29.11 0.32
CA LEU A 14 -10.64 27.68 0.22
C LEU A 14 -9.14 27.46 0.06
N THR A 15 -8.56 26.63 0.93
CA THR A 15 -7.18 26.14 0.79
C THR A 15 -7.19 24.76 0.18
N LEU A 16 -6.63 24.63 -1.03
CA LEU A 16 -6.42 23.35 -1.71
C LEU A 16 -5.04 22.81 -1.37
N TYR A 17 -4.99 21.67 -0.72
CA TYR A 17 -3.75 20.97 -0.43
C TYR A 17 -3.33 20.09 -1.62
N GLY A 18 -2.06 20.15 -2.01
CA GLY A 18 -1.51 19.43 -3.17
C GLY A 18 -1.73 17.91 -3.07
N TYR A 19 -1.57 17.34 -1.87
CA TYR A 19 -1.87 15.92 -1.63
C TYR A 19 -3.35 15.59 -1.91
N GLY A 20 -4.28 16.45 -1.51
CA GLY A 20 -5.71 16.29 -1.78
C GLY A 20 -6.03 16.28 -3.28
N VAL A 21 -5.34 17.13 -4.06
CA VAL A 21 -5.45 17.15 -5.53
C VAL A 21 -4.96 15.83 -6.13
N MET A 22 -3.80 15.32 -5.68
CA MET A 22 -3.28 14.03 -6.15
C MET A 22 -4.19 12.85 -5.75
N ALA A 23 -4.78 12.89 -4.56
CA ALA A 23 -5.76 11.89 -4.15
C ALA A 23 -7.01 11.93 -5.03
N ALA A 24 -7.54 13.11 -5.35
CA ALA A 24 -8.68 13.27 -6.26
C ALA A 24 -8.37 12.74 -7.66
N LEU A 25 -7.19 13.07 -8.21
CA LEU A 25 -6.72 12.52 -9.49
C LEU A 25 -6.60 10.99 -9.45
N GLY A 26 -6.08 10.44 -8.35
CA GLY A 26 -6.00 9.00 -8.12
C GLY A 26 -7.37 8.31 -8.11
N PHE A 27 -8.36 8.89 -7.44
CA PHE A 27 -9.73 8.37 -7.46
C PHE A 27 -10.41 8.52 -8.83
N CYS A 28 -10.14 9.60 -9.57
CA CYS A 28 -10.58 9.74 -10.96
C CYS A 28 -9.95 8.65 -11.85
N ALA A 29 -8.65 8.41 -11.71
CA ALA A 29 -7.94 7.35 -12.45
C ALA A 29 -8.47 5.96 -12.11
N LEU A 30 -8.73 5.68 -10.82
CA LEU A 30 -9.39 4.47 -10.35
C LEU A 30 -10.74 4.27 -11.04
N TRP A 31 -11.61 5.30 -11.01
CA TRP A 31 -12.93 5.24 -11.62
C TRP A 31 -12.86 5.01 -13.14
N LEU A 32 -11.97 5.72 -13.82
CA LEU A 32 -11.76 5.57 -15.26
C LEU A 32 -11.28 4.15 -15.61
N ALA A 33 -10.29 3.62 -14.87
CA ALA A 33 -9.78 2.28 -15.07
C ALA A 33 -10.85 1.20 -14.81
N LEU A 34 -11.68 1.37 -13.77
CA LEU A 34 -12.82 0.50 -13.52
C LEU A 34 -13.85 0.61 -14.64
N SER A 35 -14.25 1.80 -15.04
CA SER A 35 -15.29 2.02 -16.07
C SER A 35 -14.88 1.47 -17.43
N THR A 36 -13.63 1.62 -17.83
CA THR A 36 -13.12 1.10 -19.12
C THR A 36 -12.96 -0.42 -19.14
N THR A 37 -12.71 -1.05 -17.99
CA THR A 37 -12.47 -2.49 -17.88
C THR A 37 -13.72 -3.29 -17.49
N GLN A 38 -14.85 -2.65 -17.15
CA GLN A 38 -16.04 -3.30 -16.64
C GLN A 38 -16.61 -4.38 -17.61
N LYS A 39 -16.63 -4.13 -18.92
CA LYS A 39 -17.12 -5.10 -19.92
C LYS A 39 -16.23 -6.34 -19.98
N ARG A 40 -14.89 -6.17 -19.91
CA ARG A 40 -13.91 -7.26 -19.90
C ARG A 40 -14.09 -8.18 -18.67
N HIS A 41 -14.48 -7.61 -17.52
CA HIS A 41 -14.71 -8.33 -16.29
C HIS A 41 -16.17 -8.77 -16.08
N GLN A 42 -17.04 -8.56 -17.08
CA GLN A 42 -18.47 -8.89 -17.01
C GLN A 42 -19.17 -8.30 -15.78
N VAL A 43 -18.81 -7.06 -15.45
CA VAL A 43 -19.37 -6.33 -14.34
C VAL A 43 -20.53 -5.46 -14.86
N LYS A 44 -21.64 -5.40 -14.09
CA LYS A 44 -22.84 -4.61 -14.46
C LYS A 44 -22.50 -3.13 -14.59
N ALA A 45 -23.24 -2.43 -15.45
CA ALA A 45 -23.23 -0.98 -15.50
C ALA A 45 -23.50 -0.39 -14.11
N HIS A 46 -22.99 0.79 -13.84
CA HIS A 46 -23.06 1.52 -12.56
C HIS A 46 -22.23 0.93 -11.41
N THR A 47 -21.72 -0.32 -11.48
CA THR A 47 -20.94 -0.90 -10.39
C THR A 47 -19.67 -0.09 -10.10
N ALA A 48 -19.00 0.48 -11.13
CA ALA A 48 -17.84 1.34 -10.96
C ALA A 48 -18.18 2.58 -10.13
N THR A 49 -19.27 3.25 -10.44
CA THR A 49 -19.74 4.43 -9.72
C THR A 49 -20.16 4.09 -8.29
N THR A 50 -20.89 2.98 -8.08
CA THR A 50 -21.28 2.53 -6.75
C THR A 50 -20.05 2.21 -5.90
N LEU A 51 -19.05 1.52 -6.48
CA LEU A 51 -17.81 1.18 -5.80
C LEU A 51 -17.03 2.45 -5.45
N LEU A 52 -17.00 3.46 -6.31
CA LEU A 52 -16.34 4.74 -6.01
C LEU A 52 -17.06 5.51 -4.91
N MET A 53 -18.41 5.59 -4.97
CA MET A 53 -19.22 6.29 -3.95
C MET A 53 -19.03 5.69 -2.56
N LEU A 54 -18.88 4.38 -2.45
CA LEU A 54 -18.55 3.70 -1.20
C LEU A 54 -17.04 3.72 -0.92
N GLY A 55 -16.23 3.64 -1.97
CA GLY A 55 -14.78 3.52 -1.89
C GLY A 55 -14.12 4.76 -1.31
N ILE A 56 -14.49 5.96 -1.76
CA ILE A 56 -13.90 7.21 -1.26
C ILE A 56 -14.09 7.33 0.26
N PRO A 57 -15.34 7.34 0.80
CA PRO A 57 -15.52 7.53 2.24
C PRO A 57 -14.93 6.39 3.07
N LEU A 58 -15.06 5.14 2.63
CA LEU A 58 -14.52 4.00 3.38
C LEU A 58 -12.98 3.96 3.34
N SER A 59 -12.36 4.31 2.22
CA SER A 59 -10.90 4.40 2.15
C SER A 59 -10.36 5.49 3.07
N LEU A 60 -10.95 6.68 3.02
CA LEU A 60 -10.54 7.80 3.87
C LEU A 60 -10.78 7.48 5.35
N ALA A 61 -11.95 6.92 5.70
CA ALA A 61 -12.27 6.55 7.07
C ALA A 61 -11.34 5.45 7.61
N ALA A 62 -11.07 4.39 6.84
CA ALA A 62 -10.19 3.31 7.25
C ALA A 62 -8.72 3.78 7.33
N GLY A 63 -8.27 4.58 6.37
CA GLY A 63 -6.93 5.18 6.40
C GLY A 63 -6.72 6.09 7.60
N ARG A 64 -7.71 6.94 7.92
CA ARG A 64 -7.70 7.81 9.10
C ARG A 64 -7.77 7.02 10.39
N LEU A 65 -8.63 6.01 10.45
CA LEU A 65 -8.77 5.16 11.65
C LEU A 65 -7.44 4.50 12.01
N ILE A 66 -6.75 3.89 11.05
CA ILE A 66 -5.45 3.25 11.29
C ILE A 66 -4.43 4.28 11.76
N TYR A 67 -4.35 5.45 11.11
CA TYR A 67 -3.45 6.52 11.53
C TYR A 67 -3.72 6.96 12.97
N VAL A 68 -4.97 7.24 13.30
CA VAL A 68 -5.38 7.71 14.64
C VAL A 68 -5.12 6.66 15.72
N LEU A 69 -5.32 5.38 15.43
CA LEU A 69 -5.00 4.30 16.37
C LEU A 69 -3.50 4.26 16.72
N ILE A 70 -2.65 4.62 15.75
CA ILE A 70 -1.19 4.62 15.93
C ILE A 70 -0.73 5.91 16.64
N ARG A 71 -1.28 7.06 16.25
CA ARG A 71 -0.86 8.41 16.66
C ARG A 71 -1.88 9.08 17.57
N ARG A 72 -2.54 8.30 18.41
CA ARG A 72 -3.62 8.79 19.28
C ARG A 72 -3.21 9.97 20.17
N SER A 73 -1.97 9.94 20.71
CA SER A 73 -1.46 11.02 21.57
C SER A 73 -1.25 12.32 20.78
N MET A 74 -0.78 12.24 19.53
CA MET A 74 -0.61 13.42 18.68
C MET A 74 -1.93 13.96 18.12
N VAL A 75 -2.94 13.10 17.93
CA VAL A 75 -4.22 13.51 17.32
C VAL A 75 -5.19 14.06 18.34
N PHE A 76 -5.29 13.43 19.50
CA PHE A 76 -6.33 13.76 20.49
C PHE A 76 -5.85 14.59 21.66
N TYR A 77 -4.56 14.81 21.80
CA TYR A 77 -4.00 15.57 22.90
C TYR A 77 -3.17 16.75 22.41
N ASN A 78 -3.29 17.88 23.08
CA ASN A 78 -2.48 19.05 22.80
C ASN A 78 -1.01 18.73 23.20
N PRO A 79 -0.04 18.94 22.31
CA PRO A 79 1.37 18.64 22.59
C PRO A 79 2.00 19.55 23.65
N VAL A 80 1.37 20.69 23.98
CA VAL A 80 1.91 21.68 24.94
C VAL A 80 1.47 21.40 26.37
N ASP A 81 0.19 21.16 26.59
CA ASP A 81 -0.40 21.02 27.94
C ASP A 81 -0.98 19.61 28.19
N GLY A 82 -0.95 18.72 27.21
CA GLY A 82 -1.51 17.37 27.32
C GLY A 82 -3.04 17.33 27.42
N ALA A 83 -3.73 18.46 27.18
CA ALA A 83 -5.18 18.51 27.27
C ALA A 83 -5.86 17.69 26.18
N PHE A 84 -6.93 16.99 26.54
CA PHE A 84 -7.71 16.21 25.56
C PHE A 84 -8.54 17.13 24.66
N LEU A 85 -8.30 17.06 23.36
CA LEU A 85 -8.95 17.89 22.33
C LEU A 85 -10.34 17.37 21.89
N GLY A 86 -10.82 16.29 22.49
CA GLY A 86 -12.05 15.62 22.08
C GLY A 86 -11.87 14.72 20.86
N LEU A 87 -12.98 14.31 20.24
CA LEU A 87 -12.96 13.41 19.06
C LEU A 87 -12.97 14.16 17.72
N TRP A 88 -13.16 15.48 17.73
CA TRP A 88 -13.20 16.30 16.52
C TRP A 88 -11.96 16.18 15.64
N PRO A 89 -10.72 16.10 16.18
CA PRO A 89 -9.52 15.93 15.35
C PRO A 89 -9.52 14.68 14.46
N PHE A 90 -10.32 13.66 14.77
CA PHE A 90 -10.49 12.49 13.89
C PHE A 90 -11.00 12.89 12.51
N PHE A 91 -11.91 13.87 12.41
CA PHE A 91 -12.55 14.30 11.18
C PHE A 91 -11.71 15.31 10.37
N ARG A 92 -10.61 15.81 10.92
CA ARG A 92 -9.74 16.77 10.24
C ARG A 92 -8.84 16.07 9.21
N LEU A 93 -9.46 15.57 8.12
CA LEU A 93 -8.74 14.89 7.05
C LEU A 93 -7.80 15.81 6.29
N TRP A 94 -8.08 17.11 6.28
CA TRP A 94 -7.25 18.15 5.63
C TRP A 94 -5.92 18.41 6.30
N GLU A 95 -5.74 18.00 7.56
CA GLU A 95 -4.46 18.07 8.28
C GLU A 95 -3.51 16.91 7.91
N GLY A 96 -3.92 16.04 6.98
CA GLY A 96 -3.16 14.85 6.63
C GLY A 96 -3.35 13.69 7.62
N GLY A 97 -2.37 12.80 7.70
CA GLY A 97 -2.42 11.67 8.63
C GLY A 97 -3.40 10.58 8.17
N ILE A 98 -3.12 9.96 7.04
CA ILE A 98 -3.93 8.90 6.45
C ILE A 98 -3.01 7.73 6.08
N SER A 99 -3.31 6.52 6.59
CA SER A 99 -2.57 5.30 6.23
C SER A 99 -2.90 4.83 4.83
N LEU A 100 -1.90 4.69 3.96
CA LEU A 100 -2.04 4.16 2.59
C LEU A 100 -2.64 2.75 2.58
N LEU A 101 -2.09 1.83 3.38
CA LEU A 101 -2.62 0.47 3.47
C LEU A 101 -4.01 0.44 4.12
N GLY A 102 -4.29 1.37 5.04
CA GLY A 102 -5.62 1.58 5.58
C GLY A 102 -6.62 1.98 4.49
N MET A 103 -6.24 2.88 3.59
CA MET A 103 -7.07 3.23 2.43
C MET A 103 -7.35 2.03 1.52
N LEU A 104 -6.34 1.20 1.25
CA LEU A 104 -6.51 -0.03 0.48
C LEU A 104 -7.50 -1.00 1.15
N LEU A 105 -7.40 -1.19 2.47
CA LEU A 105 -8.34 -2.04 3.22
C LEU A 105 -9.77 -1.48 3.17
N GLY A 106 -9.93 -0.15 3.29
CA GLY A 106 -11.22 0.52 3.13
C GLY A 106 -11.83 0.32 1.75
N LEU A 107 -10.99 0.37 0.70
CA LEU A 107 -11.41 0.11 -0.68
C LEU A 107 -11.83 -1.35 -0.91
N ILE A 108 -11.14 -2.30 -0.30
CA ILE A 108 -11.54 -3.72 -0.30
C ILE A 108 -12.87 -3.90 0.45
N GLY A 109 -13.05 -3.23 1.58
CA GLY A 109 -14.32 -3.18 2.32
C GLY A 109 -15.45 -2.60 1.47
N ALA A 110 -15.18 -1.54 0.70
CA ALA A 110 -16.14 -0.98 -0.25
C ALA A 110 -16.55 -1.99 -1.33
N ALA A 111 -15.58 -2.75 -1.87
CA ALA A 111 -15.88 -3.82 -2.82
C ALA A 111 -16.78 -4.90 -2.19
N ALA A 112 -16.55 -5.27 -0.93
CA ALA A 112 -17.38 -6.21 -0.20
C ALA A 112 -18.82 -5.66 0.01
N LEU A 113 -18.98 -4.38 0.34
CA LEU A 113 -20.30 -3.76 0.47
C LEU A 113 -21.02 -3.61 -0.88
N THR A 114 -20.27 -3.31 -1.94
CA THR A 114 -20.82 -3.21 -3.30
C THR A 114 -21.44 -4.53 -3.77
N THR A 115 -21.03 -5.68 -3.24
CA THR A 115 -21.68 -6.97 -3.54
C THR A 115 -23.16 -6.96 -3.18
N LYS A 116 -23.52 -6.34 -2.06
CA LYS A 116 -24.90 -6.29 -1.55
C LYS A 116 -25.80 -5.40 -2.42
N THR A 117 -25.26 -4.33 -2.98
CA THR A 117 -26.03 -3.36 -3.77
C THR A 117 -26.14 -3.74 -5.24
N THR A 118 -25.10 -4.39 -5.79
CA THR A 118 -25.04 -4.70 -7.23
C THR A 118 -25.31 -6.17 -7.56
N ALA A 119 -25.46 -7.03 -6.55
CA ALA A 119 -25.57 -8.49 -6.68
C ALA A 119 -24.42 -9.10 -7.52
N GLN A 120 -23.23 -8.49 -7.44
CA GLN A 120 -21.99 -9.03 -8.02
C GLN A 120 -21.24 -9.84 -6.96
N PRO A 121 -20.65 -11.00 -7.29
CA PRO A 121 -19.91 -11.78 -6.32
C PRO A 121 -18.58 -11.06 -5.95
N PHE A 122 -18.21 -11.14 -4.68
CA PHE A 122 -17.03 -10.46 -4.14
C PHE A 122 -15.74 -10.78 -4.92
N HIS A 123 -15.49 -12.05 -5.24
CA HIS A 123 -14.29 -12.44 -5.95
C HIS A 123 -14.13 -11.70 -7.29
N ARG A 124 -15.23 -11.46 -8.01
CA ARG A 124 -15.21 -10.72 -9.29
C ARG A 124 -14.88 -9.25 -9.08
N LEU A 125 -15.49 -8.61 -8.08
CA LEU A 125 -15.22 -7.21 -7.75
C LEU A 125 -13.79 -7.02 -7.26
N PHE A 126 -13.30 -7.92 -6.43
CA PHE A 126 -11.94 -7.87 -5.89
C PHE A 126 -10.87 -8.08 -6.97
N ASP A 127 -11.08 -9.04 -7.89
CA ASP A 127 -10.18 -9.25 -9.03
C ASP A 127 -10.22 -8.08 -10.04
N TRP A 128 -11.37 -7.47 -10.22
CA TRP A 128 -11.53 -6.29 -11.06
C TRP A 128 -10.89 -5.04 -10.47
N LEU A 129 -10.97 -4.87 -9.15
CA LEU A 129 -10.40 -3.75 -8.42
C LEU A 129 -8.86 -3.79 -8.38
N ALA A 130 -8.23 -4.95 -8.54
CA ALA A 130 -6.81 -5.16 -8.25
C ALA A 130 -5.86 -4.17 -8.95
N ALA A 131 -5.91 -4.06 -10.28
CA ALA A 131 -5.04 -3.15 -11.02
C ALA A 131 -5.40 -1.66 -10.79
N PRO A 132 -6.70 -1.27 -10.81
CA PRO A 132 -7.09 0.10 -10.47
C PRO A 132 -6.70 0.54 -9.05
N ALA A 133 -6.74 -0.36 -8.06
CA ALA A 133 -6.31 -0.04 -6.69
C ALA A 133 -4.80 0.22 -6.62
N ALA A 134 -3.97 -0.58 -7.30
CA ALA A 134 -2.54 -0.33 -7.39
C ALA A 134 -2.24 1.02 -8.10
N LEU A 135 -3.03 1.37 -9.13
CA LEU A 135 -2.92 2.68 -9.78
C LEU A 135 -3.26 3.83 -8.81
N LEU A 136 -4.33 3.71 -8.03
CA LEU A 136 -4.66 4.68 -6.98
C LEU A 136 -3.50 4.85 -6.00
N MET A 137 -2.90 3.74 -5.52
CA MET A 137 -1.76 3.79 -4.61
C MET A 137 -0.58 4.56 -5.22
N ALA A 138 -0.31 4.41 -6.52
CA ALA A 138 0.74 5.18 -7.19
C ALA A 138 0.50 6.69 -7.16
N PHE A 139 -0.74 7.15 -7.33
CA PHE A 139 -1.08 8.57 -7.19
C PHE A 139 -0.94 9.07 -5.76
N LEU A 140 -1.36 8.27 -4.77
CA LEU A 140 -1.29 8.64 -3.37
C LEU A 140 0.16 8.76 -2.90
N THR A 141 1.01 7.77 -3.23
CA THR A 141 2.43 7.82 -2.86
C THR A 141 3.19 8.90 -3.61
N GLY A 142 2.96 9.04 -4.93
CA GLY A 142 3.57 10.10 -5.72
C GLY A 142 3.18 11.50 -5.24
N GLY A 143 1.98 11.64 -4.64
CA GLY A 143 1.51 12.88 -4.04
C GLY A 143 2.05 13.18 -2.64
N ALA A 144 2.67 12.23 -1.95
CA ALA A 144 3.10 12.38 -0.55
C ALA A 144 4.09 13.54 -0.35
N ILE A 145 4.97 13.78 -1.33
CA ILE A 145 5.91 14.91 -1.28
C ILE A 145 5.21 16.28 -1.21
N LEU A 146 4.01 16.39 -1.77
CA LEU A 146 3.22 17.63 -1.70
C LEU A 146 2.66 17.90 -0.30
N ALA A 147 2.68 16.88 0.57
CA ALA A 147 2.43 16.99 2.00
C ALA A 147 3.73 17.14 2.82
N GLY A 148 4.89 17.20 2.17
CA GLY A 148 6.19 17.21 2.83
C GLY A 148 6.60 15.87 3.42
N GLU A 149 6.06 14.76 2.90
CA GLU A 149 6.25 13.39 3.37
C GLU A 149 6.84 12.50 2.25
N GLY A 150 7.16 11.25 2.58
CA GLY A 150 7.60 10.25 1.59
C GLY A 150 9.07 10.34 1.18
N TYR A 151 9.90 10.93 2.00
CA TYR A 151 11.36 10.98 1.79
C TYR A 151 12.09 9.97 2.69
N GLY A 152 13.28 9.56 2.24
CA GLY A 152 14.17 8.66 2.96
C GLY A 152 15.32 9.39 3.63
N GLU A 153 16.41 8.67 3.88
CA GLU A 153 17.62 9.19 4.51
C GLU A 153 18.36 10.20 3.63
N ILE A 154 19.21 11.01 4.29
CA ILE A 154 20.15 11.92 3.62
C ILE A 154 21.15 11.08 2.82
N LEU A 155 21.42 11.52 1.62
CA LEU A 155 22.36 10.92 0.70
C LEU A 155 23.66 11.75 0.68
N GLU A 156 24.81 11.10 0.71
CA GLU A 156 26.12 11.76 0.54
C GLU A 156 26.28 12.37 -0.87
N ALA A 157 25.67 11.74 -1.88
CA ALA A 157 25.62 12.26 -3.24
C ALA A 157 24.20 12.09 -3.81
N PRO A 158 23.71 13.08 -4.61
CA PRO A 158 22.38 13.00 -5.19
C PRO A 158 22.27 11.84 -6.19
N LEU A 159 21.19 11.06 -6.06
CA LEU A 159 20.81 10.01 -7.01
C LEU A 159 19.89 10.60 -8.05
N PHE A 160 20.33 10.81 -9.25
CA PHE A 160 19.63 11.41 -10.40
C PHE A 160 18.09 11.63 -10.18
N LEU A 161 17.23 10.69 -10.55
CA LEU A 161 15.77 10.80 -10.37
C LEU A 161 15.26 10.44 -8.96
N PHE A 162 16.08 9.81 -8.13
CA PHE A 162 15.67 9.25 -6.84
C PHE A 162 16.20 10.04 -5.64
N SER A 163 16.52 11.31 -5.84
CA SER A 163 16.85 12.24 -4.77
C SER A 163 16.10 13.55 -4.91
N LEU A 164 15.86 14.20 -3.77
CA LEU A 164 15.25 15.50 -3.65
C LEU A 164 16.11 16.34 -2.72
N SER A 165 16.50 17.55 -3.17
CA SER A 165 17.31 18.46 -2.35
C SER A 165 16.42 19.49 -1.66
N ASN A 166 16.69 19.75 -0.38
CA ASN A 166 16.03 20.79 0.39
C ASN A 166 16.69 22.17 0.14
N GLU A 167 16.17 23.22 0.77
CA GLU A 167 16.69 24.60 0.68
C GLU A 167 18.12 24.74 1.24
N PHE A 168 18.57 23.80 2.07
CA PHE A 168 19.90 23.79 2.68
C PHE A 168 20.93 23.01 1.83
N GLY A 169 20.54 22.49 0.67
CA GLY A 169 21.41 21.72 -0.23
C GLY A 169 21.59 20.25 0.19
N GLU A 170 20.88 19.78 1.22
CA GLU A 170 20.90 18.38 1.62
C GLU A 170 20.02 17.56 0.67
N SER A 171 20.54 16.44 0.19
CA SER A 171 19.84 15.53 -0.71
C SER A 171 19.22 14.36 0.06
N TYR A 172 17.93 14.15 -0.13
CA TYR A 172 17.16 13.07 0.48
C TYR A 172 16.70 12.05 -0.55
N ARG A 173 16.63 10.79 -0.17
CA ARG A 173 16.10 9.74 -1.04
C ARG A 173 14.61 9.98 -1.32
N ALA A 174 14.22 10.00 -2.59
CA ALA A 174 12.84 10.22 -3.03
C ALA A 174 12.03 8.91 -2.98
N VAL A 175 11.71 8.42 -1.76
CA VAL A 175 11.01 7.15 -1.57
C VAL A 175 9.60 7.21 -2.15
N PHE A 176 8.91 8.35 -2.04
CA PHE A 176 7.60 8.58 -2.66
C PHE A 176 7.57 8.27 -4.17
N LEU A 177 8.65 8.60 -4.88
CA LEU A 177 8.77 8.33 -6.32
C LEU A 177 9.05 6.84 -6.58
N MET A 178 9.90 6.22 -5.77
CA MET A 178 10.15 4.78 -5.84
C MET A 178 8.86 3.98 -5.62
N GLU A 179 8.08 4.32 -4.60
CA GLU A 179 6.77 3.71 -4.33
C GLU A 179 5.80 3.90 -5.50
N ALA A 180 5.66 5.14 -6.01
CA ALA A 180 4.78 5.43 -7.12
C ALA A 180 5.12 4.60 -8.36
N ILE A 181 6.41 4.49 -8.71
CA ILE A 181 6.87 3.67 -9.83
C ILE A 181 6.58 2.19 -9.58
N VAL A 182 6.86 1.66 -8.39
CA VAL A 182 6.60 0.26 -8.05
C VAL A 182 5.11 -0.04 -8.15
N TYR A 183 4.22 0.82 -7.65
CA TYR A 183 2.77 0.61 -7.77
C TYR A 183 2.26 0.74 -9.20
N LEU A 184 2.84 1.62 -10.03
CA LEU A 184 2.55 1.65 -11.47
C LEU A 184 2.96 0.35 -12.16
N VAL A 185 4.14 -0.19 -11.84
CA VAL A 185 4.60 -1.49 -12.36
C VAL A 185 3.66 -2.61 -11.92
N ILE A 186 3.25 -2.64 -10.64
CA ILE A 186 2.29 -3.61 -10.11
C ILE A 186 0.96 -3.51 -10.87
N ALA A 187 0.44 -2.30 -11.09
CA ALA A 187 -0.79 -2.10 -11.86
C ALA A 187 -0.67 -2.64 -13.29
N GLY A 188 0.43 -2.36 -13.98
CA GLY A 188 0.72 -2.89 -15.32
C GLY A 188 0.84 -4.42 -15.35
N LEU A 189 1.54 -5.01 -14.38
CA LEU A 189 1.64 -6.47 -14.25
C LEU A 189 0.27 -7.11 -14.03
N LEU A 190 -0.57 -6.54 -13.15
CA LEU A 190 -1.92 -7.04 -12.89
C LEU A 190 -2.84 -6.97 -14.11
N LEU A 191 -2.65 -6.01 -15.00
CA LEU A 191 -3.37 -5.97 -16.28
C LEU A 191 -2.94 -7.08 -17.22
N SER A 192 -1.66 -7.46 -17.18
CA SER A 192 -1.04 -8.46 -18.06
C SER A 192 -1.22 -9.89 -17.55
N ILE A 193 -1.29 -10.09 -16.23
CA ILE A 193 -1.42 -11.41 -15.62
C ILE A 193 -2.82 -11.98 -15.86
N LYS A 194 -2.87 -13.14 -16.54
CA LYS A 194 -4.10 -13.94 -16.66
C LYS A 194 -4.17 -14.93 -15.50
N VAL A 195 -4.95 -14.61 -14.48
CA VAL A 195 -5.26 -15.53 -13.36
C VAL A 195 -6.70 -16.00 -13.55
N GLN A 196 -6.91 -17.30 -13.65
CA GLN A 196 -8.24 -17.89 -13.83
C GLN A 196 -8.90 -18.24 -12.49
N ARG A 197 -8.11 -18.36 -11.43
CA ARG A 197 -8.58 -18.67 -10.06
C ARG A 197 -9.41 -17.51 -9.53
N PRO A 198 -10.62 -17.76 -8.96
CA PRO A 198 -11.37 -16.74 -8.22
C PRO A 198 -10.54 -16.14 -7.09
N LEU A 199 -10.61 -14.82 -6.91
CA LEU A 199 -9.76 -14.02 -6.01
C LEU A 199 -8.28 -13.95 -6.40
N GLY A 200 -7.86 -14.64 -7.46
CA GLY A 200 -6.44 -14.81 -7.76
C GLY A 200 -5.73 -13.51 -8.14
N ARG A 201 -6.39 -12.62 -8.89
CA ARG A 201 -5.81 -11.31 -9.24
C ARG A 201 -5.78 -10.37 -8.03
N GLY A 202 -6.84 -10.35 -7.23
CA GLY A 202 -6.89 -9.57 -5.99
C GLY A 202 -5.85 -10.03 -4.97
N LEU A 203 -5.69 -11.34 -4.79
CA LEU A 203 -4.64 -11.90 -3.92
C LEU A 203 -3.23 -11.64 -4.48
N SER A 204 -3.05 -11.65 -5.80
CA SER A 204 -1.77 -11.26 -6.43
C SER A 204 -1.45 -9.79 -6.17
N MET A 205 -2.44 -8.90 -6.23
CA MET A 205 -2.29 -7.50 -5.83
C MET A 205 -1.83 -7.40 -4.37
N LEU A 206 -2.54 -8.04 -3.43
CA LEU A 206 -2.17 -8.02 -2.01
C LEU A 206 -0.74 -8.52 -1.79
N ALA A 207 -0.35 -9.62 -2.44
CA ALA A 207 1.00 -10.17 -2.32
C ALA A 207 2.06 -9.19 -2.83
N MET A 208 1.88 -8.63 -4.03
CA MET A 208 2.84 -7.69 -4.62
C MET A 208 2.92 -6.38 -3.83
N VAL A 209 1.78 -5.78 -3.46
CA VAL A 209 1.73 -4.55 -2.66
C VAL A 209 2.36 -4.76 -1.30
N ALA A 210 2.04 -5.85 -0.62
CA ALA A 210 2.59 -6.14 0.71
C ALA A 210 4.11 -6.39 0.66
N CYS A 211 4.60 -7.16 -0.32
CA CYS A 211 6.04 -7.36 -0.51
C CYS A 211 6.77 -6.05 -0.83
N ALA A 212 6.18 -5.20 -1.68
CA ALA A 212 6.73 -3.89 -1.99
C ALA A 212 6.80 -3.01 -0.72
N GLN A 213 5.72 -2.97 0.06
CA GLN A 213 5.66 -2.15 1.27
C GLN A 213 6.59 -2.65 2.37
N LEU A 214 6.80 -3.96 2.53
CA LEU A 214 7.78 -4.50 3.48
C LEU A 214 9.19 -3.95 3.23
N PHE A 215 9.58 -3.81 1.96
CA PHE A 215 10.89 -3.28 1.59
C PHE A 215 10.92 -1.76 1.59
N LEU A 216 9.96 -1.10 0.91
CA LEU A 216 9.99 0.35 0.70
C LEU A 216 9.80 1.14 2.00
N GLU A 217 9.04 0.59 2.94
CA GLU A 217 8.87 1.20 4.27
C GLU A 217 10.20 1.32 5.04
N SER A 218 11.13 0.38 4.86
CA SER A 218 12.44 0.46 5.51
C SER A 218 13.33 1.57 4.94
N LEU A 219 13.00 2.11 3.77
CA LEU A 219 13.71 3.24 3.16
C LEU A 219 13.22 4.61 3.65
N HIS A 220 12.04 4.68 4.28
CA HIS A 220 11.50 5.93 4.82
C HIS A 220 12.27 6.40 6.06
N ARG A 221 12.59 7.68 6.11
CA ARG A 221 13.20 8.32 7.28
C ARG A 221 12.15 8.83 8.26
N ASP A 222 11.02 9.28 7.75
CA ASP A 222 9.95 9.88 8.54
C ASP A 222 9.40 8.88 9.58
N ASN A 223 9.06 9.39 10.75
CA ASN A 223 8.48 8.59 11.83
C ASN A 223 6.96 8.49 11.73
N TYR A 224 6.40 8.80 10.57
CA TYR A 224 4.97 8.99 10.34
C TYR A 224 4.12 7.80 10.79
N MET A 225 4.54 6.58 10.47
CA MET A 225 3.81 5.35 10.78
C MET A 225 4.57 4.43 11.76
N ARG A 226 5.43 4.98 12.60
CA ARG A 226 6.06 4.24 13.70
C ARG A 226 5.18 4.24 14.94
N LEU A 227 5.15 3.12 15.66
CA LEU A 227 4.38 2.99 16.89
C LEU A 227 5.00 3.90 17.98
N GLU A 228 4.17 4.73 18.63
CA GLU A 228 4.63 5.71 19.63
C GLU A 228 5.38 5.07 20.82
N SER A 229 4.91 3.89 21.27
CA SER A 229 5.51 3.18 22.39
C SER A 229 6.81 2.46 22.06
N ASN A 230 6.98 2.05 20.79
CA ASN A 230 8.12 1.26 20.32
C ASN A 230 8.56 1.79 18.95
N GLY A 231 9.41 2.82 18.96
CA GLY A 231 9.81 3.58 17.77
C GLY A 231 10.45 2.78 16.62
N PHE A 232 10.80 1.50 16.81
CA PHE A 232 11.34 0.63 15.77
C PHE A 232 10.26 -0.15 15.01
N ILE A 233 9.01 -0.25 15.53
CA ILE A 233 7.93 -0.98 14.85
C ILE A 233 7.25 -0.06 13.84
N ARG A 234 7.37 -0.39 12.57
CA ARG A 234 6.69 0.29 11.46
C ARG A 234 5.35 -0.39 11.20
N VAL A 235 4.26 0.34 11.39
CA VAL A 235 2.92 -0.25 11.30
C VAL A 235 2.56 -0.65 9.88
N ASN A 236 3.07 0.06 8.87
CA ASN A 236 2.85 -0.34 7.47
C ASN A 236 3.49 -1.71 7.17
N GLN A 237 4.67 -2.03 7.72
CA GLN A 237 5.26 -3.37 7.60
C GLN A 237 4.41 -4.43 8.30
N LEU A 238 3.84 -4.12 9.47
CA LEU A 238 2.94 -5.03 10.18
C LEU A 238 1.66 -5.29 9.39
N LEU A 239 1.06 -4.24 8.82
CA LEU A 239 -0.11 -4.38 7.94
C LEU A 239 0.21 -5.19 6.68
N ALA A 240 1.36 -4.95 6.06
CA ALA A 240 1.83 -5.71 4.92
C ALA A 240 2.03 -7.20 5.27
N LEU A 241 2.62 -7.48 6.44
CA LEU A 241 2.74 -8.85 6.94
C LEU A 241 1.38 -9.50 7.15
N CYS A 242 0.39 -8.80 7.73
CA CYS A 242 -0.97 -9.30 7.87
C CYS A 242 -1.62 -9.63 6.51
N MET A 243 -1.40 -8.79 5.48
CA MET A 243 -1.87 -9.06 4.12
C MET A 243 -1.20 -10.32 3.54
N LEU A 244 0.11 -10.50 3.69
CA LEU A 244 0.82 -11.70 3.26
C LEU A 244 0.33 -12.96 3.99
N LEU A 245 0.12 -12.86 5.30
CA LEU A 245 -0.44 -13.97 6.08
C LEU A 245 -1.84 -14.35 5.58
N ALA A 246 -2.69 -13.38 5.24
CA ALA A 246 -4.01 -13.66 4.67
C ALA A 246 -3.91 -14.41 3.32
N VAL A 247 -2.99 -14.00 2.43
CA VAL A 247 -2.72 -14.70 1.16
C VAL A 247 -2.21 -16.11 1.41
N LEU A 248 -1.24 -16.29 2.30
CA LEU A 248 -0.64 -17.58 2.63
C LEU A 248 -1.65 -18.53 3.28
N LEU A 249 -2.47 -18.04 4.20
CA LEU A 249 -3.53 -18.85 4.84
C LEU A 249 -4.57 -19.29 3.81
N TYR A 250 -4.94 -18.41 2.87
CA TYR A 250 -5.83 -18.79 1.78
C TYR A 250 -5.22 -19.91 0.92
N LEU A 251 -3.96 -19.77 0.50
CA LEU A 251 -3.24 -20.79 -0.29
C LEU A 251 -3.09 -22.09 0.49
N THR A 252 -2.75 -22.02 1.77
CA THR A 252 -2.62 -23.21 2.63
C THR A 252 -3.95 -23.94 2.73
N ARG A 253 -5.05 -23.24 3.01
CA ARG A 253 -6.39 -23.89 3.12
C ARG A 253 -6.85 -24.55 1.82
N LYS A 254 -6.48 -23.98 0.67
CA LYS A 254 -6.90 -24.49 -0.64
C LYS A 254 -6.00 -25.58 -1.19
N ASP A 255 -4.70 -25.51 -0.92
CA ASP A 255 -3.70 -26.26 -1.66
C ASP A 255 -2.83 -27.19 -0.79
N ALA A 256 -3.04 -27.21 0.55
CA ALA A 256 -2.22 -28.05 1.45
C ALA A 256 -2.23 -29.55 1.07
N SER A 257 -3.38 -30.08 0.66
CA SER A 257 -3.51 -31.47 0.24
C SER A 257 -3.02 -31.73 -1.20
N ARG A 258 -3.14 -30.72 -2.09
CA ARG A 258 -2.85 -30.86 -3.53
C ARG A 258 -1.42 -30.51 -3.89
N ALA A 259 -0.83 -29.55 -3.19
CA ALA A 259 0.50 -29.02 -3.48
C ALA A 259 1.30 -28.68 -2.20
N PRO A 260 1.52 -29.64 -1.28
CA PRO A 260 2.13 -29.37 0.03
C PRO A 260 3.53 -28.77 -0.09
N LYS A 261 4.33 -29.19 -1.07
CA LYS A 261 5.68 -28.65 -1.31
C LYS A 261 5.65 -27.16 -1.69
N ARG A 262 4.65 -26.71 -2.47
CA ARG A 262 4.50 -25.29 -2.83
C ARG A 262 4.06 -24.46 -1.62
N VAL A 263 3.16 -24.98 -0.82
CA VAL A 263 2.73 -24.34 0.43
C VAL A 263 3.92 -24.18 1.37
N ALA A 264 4.70 -25.25 1.57
CA ALA A 264 5.92 -25.19 2.38
C ALA A 264 6.95 -24.17 1.84
N LEU A 265 7.14 -24.13 0.51
CA LEU A 265 8.00 -23.13 -0.14
C LEU A 265 7.53 -21.71 0.15
N ASN A 266 6.22 -21.42 0.04
CA ASN A 266 5.68 -20.10 0.31
C ASN A 266 5.97 -19.65 1.76
N TRP A 267 5.77 -20.53 2.74
CA TRP A 267 6.07 -20.23 4.15
C TRP A 267 7.58 -20.06 4.38
N GLY A 268 8.41 -20.89 3.77
CA GLY A 268 9.86 -20.77 3.83
C GLY A 268 10.35 -19.47 3.24
N MET A 269 9.78 -19.04 2.10
CA MET A 269 10.10 -17.76 1.48
C MET A 269 9.66 -16.57 2.35
N LEU A 270 8.50 -16.64 3.01
CA LEU A 270 8.10 -15.59 3.95
C LEU A 270 9.07 -15.49 5.13
N ALA A 271 9.46 -16.64 5.72
CA ALA A 271 10.42 -16.65 6.83
C ALA A 271 11.78 -16.06 6.40
N LEU A 272 12.28 -16.43 5.22
CA LEU A 272 13.52 -15.87 4.66
C LEU A 272 13.41 -14.36 4.43
N THR A 273 12.29 -13.90 3.86
CA THR A 273 12.03 -12.48 3.64
C THR A 273 11.99 -11.71 4.95
N ALA A 274 11.32 -12.26 5.98
CA ALA A 274 11.28 -11.64 7.30
C ALA A 274 12.68 -11.46 7.91
N VAL A 275 13.58 -12.47 7.77
CA VAL A 275 14.96 -12.36 8.24
C VAL A 275 15.69 -11.20 7.54
N PHE A 276 15.58 -11.07 6.22
CA PHE A 276 16.28 -9.99 5.50
C PHE A 276 15.67 -8.62 5.75
N VAL A 277 14.34 -8.50 5.88
CA VAL A 277 13.68 -7.23 6.21
C VAL A 277 14.07 -6.78 7.62
N ILE A 278 14.04 -7.68 8.60
CA ILE A 278 14.50 -7.39 9.97
C ILE A 278 15.99 -7.02 9.96
N GLY A 279 16.83 -7.76 9.21
CA GLY A 279 18.24 -7.43 9.06
C GLY A 279 18.47 -6.02 8.49
N ALA A 280 17.67 -5.60 7.52
CA ALA A 280 17.73 -4.25 6.96
C ALA A 280 17.30 -3.16 7.95
N GLU A 281 16.35 -3.42 8.86
CA GLU A 281 15.97 -2.47 9.92
C GLU A 281 17.05 -2.32 11.01
N PHE A 282 17.86 -3.36 11.24
CA PHE A 282 18.93 -3.35 12.25
C PHE A 282 20.32 -3.24 11.63
N TYR A 283 20.45 -2.65 10.43
CA TYR A 283 21.71 -2.58 9.68
C TYR A 283 22.86 -1.96 10.49
N GLU A 284 22.60 -0.95 11.33
CA GLU A 284 23.62 -0.30 12.17
C GLU A 284 24.27 -1.24 13.20
N LYS A 285 23.58 -2.32 13.57
CA LYS A 285 24.06 -3.31 14.55
C LYS A 285 24.69 -4.54 13.92
N LEU A 286 24.62 -4.67 12.61
CA LEU A 286 25.12 -5.84 11.89
C LEU A 286 26.46 -5.52 11.19
N PRO A 287 27.40 -6.47 11.16
CA PRO A 287 28.71 -6.28 10.55
C PRO A 287 28.69 -6.41 9.01
N PHE A 288 27.58 -6.08 8.37
CA PHE A 288 27.40 -6.21 6.93
C PHE A 288 27.23 -4.84 6.27
N PRO A 289 27.69 -4.68 5.00
CA PRO A 289 27.43 -3.46 4.26
C PRO A 289 25.92 -3.19 4.12
N THR A 290 25.49 -1.96 4.41
CA THR A 290 24.10 -1.52 4.33
C THR A 290 23.47 -1.84 2.98
N LEU A 291 24.22 -1.58 1.89
CA LEU A 291 23.76 -1.86 0.53
C LEU A 291 23.45 -3.35 0.32
N LEU A 292 24.26 -4.25 0.90
CA LEU A 292 24.02 -5.70 0.81
C LEU A 292 22.71 -6.09 1.50
N LEU A 293 22.47 -5.59 2.72
CA LEU A 293 21.26 -5.91 3.49
C LEU A 293 19.99 -5.41 2.77
N TYR A 294 19.99 -4.18 2.28
CA TYR A 294 18.86 -3.65 1.50
C TYR A 294 18.67 -4.40 0.17
N SER A 295 19.74 -4.78 -0.52
CA SER A 295 19.64 -5.56 -1.76
C SER A 295 19.06 -6.94 -1.50
N LEU A 296 19.48 -7.64 -0.45
CA LEU A 296 18.93 -8.94 -0.07
C LEU A 296 17.47 -8.85 0.36
N SER A 297 17.10 -7.81 1.12
CA SER A 297 15.72 -7.53 1.48
C SER A 297 14.84 -7.30 0.24
N ALA A 298 15.28 -6.45 -0.70
CA ALA A 298 14.56 -6.21 -1.95
C ALA A 298 14.38 -7.48 -2.79
N LEU A 299 15.46 -8.23 -3.00
CA LEU A 299 15.45 -9.47 -3.79
C LEU A 299 14.56 -10.53 -3.15
N SER A 300 14.56 -10.69 -1.83
CA SER A 300 13.72 -11.64 -1.13
C SER A 300 12.24 -11.26 -1.23
N CYS A 301 11.89 -9.96 -1.10
CA CYS A 301 10.53 -9.46 -1.30
C CYS A 301 10.05 -9.70 -2.73
N MET A 302 10.87 -9.42 -3.75
CA MET A 302 10.55 -9.69 -5.15
C MET A 302 10.36 -11.18 -5.42
N ALA A 303 11.25 -12.04 -4.89
CA ALA A 303 11.15 -13.48 -5.03
C ALA A 303 9.89 -14.04 -4.36
N LEU A 304 9.55 -13.59 -3.15
CA LEU A 304 8.31 -13.96 -2.46
C LEU A 304 7.08 -13.56 -3.29
N ALA A 305 7.03 -12.32 -3.77
CA ALA A 305 5.92 -11.85 -4.60
C ALA A 305 5.77 -12.72 -5.87
N LEU A 306 6.87 -13.01 -6.54
CA LEU A 306 6.89 -13.86 -7.75
C LEU A 306 6.38 -15.27 -7.46
N VAL A 307 6.89 -15.91 -6.39
CA VAL A 307 6.49 -17.27 -5.99
C VAL A 307 5.00 -17.32 -5.68
N LEU A 308 4.46 -16.35 -4.93
CA LEU A 308 3.03 -16.28 -4.59
C LEU A 308 2.16 -16.09 -5.85
N VAL A 309 2.54 -15.17 -6.73
CA VAL A 309 1.83 -14.91 -7.99
C VAL A 309 1.85 -16.14 -8.91
N LEU A 310 2.99 -16.82 -9.03
CA LEU A 310 3.10 -18.05 -9.81
C LEU A 310 2.26 -19.17 -9.22
N HIS A 311 2.19 -19.29 -7.90
CA HIS A 311 1.32 -20.25 -7.23
C HIS A 311 -0.16 -19.96 -7.53
N LEU A 312 -0.59 -18.71 -7.41
CA LEU A 312 -1.96 -18.28 -7.73
C LEU A 312 -2.33 -18.49 -9.20
N LYS A 313 -1.35 -18.43 -10.12
CA LYS A 313 -1.54 -18.63 -11.56
C LYS A 313 -1.59 -20.11 -11.97
N SER A 314 -0.90 -21.01 -11.24
CA SER A 314 -0.60 -22.37 -11.72
C SER A 314 -1.78 -23.34 -11.67
N GLU A 315 -2.85 -23.08 -10.94
CA GLU A 315 -3.97 -24.02 -10.75
C GLU A 315 -4.95 -24.13 -11.94
N ALA A 316 -4.88 -23.26 -12.92
CA ALA A 316 -5.75 -23.31 -14.08
C ALA A 316 -5.57 -24.59 -14.93
N LYS A 317 -4.46 -25.32 -14.75
CA LYS A 317 -4.15 -26.53 -15.54
C LYS A 317 -4.71 -27.82 -14.96
N PHE A 318 -5.06 -27.86 -13.66
CA PHE A 318 -5.50 -29.09 -13.00
C PHE A 318 -7.02 -29.32 -12.98
N GLY A 319 -7.83 -28.32 -13.36
CA GLY A 319 -9.29 -28.43 -13.39
C GLY A 319 -9.87 -28.95 -14.73
N GLN A 320 -9.04 -29.21 -15.75
CA GLN A 320 -9.50 -29.68 -17.07
C GLN A 320 -9.24 -31.18 -17.34
N THR A 321 -8.71 -31.92 -16.40
CA THR A 321 -8.44 -33.36 -16.53
C THR A 321 -9.20 -34.22 -15.51
N GLY A 322 -10.37 -33.76 -15.08
CA GLY A 322 -11.28 -34.52 -14.20
C GLY A 322 -12.66 -34.60 -14.81
#